data_b3859f781c01034e5b0a7d4527a814b5
#
_entry.id   b3859f781c01034e5b0a7d4527a814b5
#
_cell.length_a   1.000
_cell.length_b   1.000
_cell.length_c   1.000
_cell.angle_alpha   90.00
_cell.angle_beta   90.00
_cell.angle_gamma   90.00
#
_symmetry.space_group_name_H-M   'P 1'
#
loop_
_entity.id
_entity.type
_entity.pdbx_description
1 polymer ?
#
loop_
_entity_poly.entity_id
_entity_poly.type
_entity_poly.pdbx_seq_one_letter_code
_entity_poly.pdbx_strand_id
1 'polypeptide(L)'
;ANLGTSYDYVNVEEEVEKARVAIQYGADTVMDLSTGGDLKAIRKRILEVATVPLGTVPIYEAEFRAARRKNFFDMSADELFQVIEEHGKEGVDYITVHVGVTLKNLEVYRNSPRTTGIVSRGGGLMAAWMLHRGEENPLYARFDDLLDIARTYDMTLSLGDGLRPGSLADSTDRAQIAELLTIGELVERARRAGVQAMVEGPGHIPLNEVAANVQIQKKLTGHAPFYILGMLPVDTAAGFDHIAGAIGGALAGWWGADMLCYLTPAEHLGLPTPEHVKQGVIAFKIAAHAADVARGNKRALERNRRMSEARYRLDWEG
;
A
#
# COMPACT_ATOMS: atom_id res chain seq x y z
N ALA A 1 -6.87 5.21 0.35
CA ALA A 1 -6.36 6.13 1.39
C ALA A 1 -5.99 5.34 2.64
N ASN A 2 -4.85 5.62 3.25
CA ASN A 2 -4.39 4.98 4.49
C ASN A 2 -4.74 5.85 5.69
N LEU A 3 -5.14 5.22 6.78
CA LEU A 3 -5.45 5.83 8.06
C LEU A 3 -5.05 4.85 9.18
N GLY A 4 -5.10 5.27 10.42
CA GLY A 4 -4.81 4.38 11.55
C GLY A 4 -4.18 5.09 12.73
N THR A 5 -4.45 4.57 13.91
CA THR A 5 -3.88 5.02 15.18
C THR A 5 -2.41 4.63 15.32
N SER A 6 -1.67 5.34 16.16
CA SER A 6 -0.31 4.95 16.56
C SER A 6 -0.25 4.60 18.05
N TYR A 7 0.87 4.02 18.49
CA TYR A 7 1.10 3.74 19.92
C TYR A 7 0.97 4.99 20.79
N ASP A 8 1.46 6.13 20.30
CA ASP A 8 1.52 7.38 21.05
C ASP A 8 0.26 8.24 20.86
N TYR A 9 -0.59 7.90 19.88
CA TYR A 9 -1.79 8.67 19.58
C TYR A 9 -2.93 7.74 19.15
N VAL A 10 -3.86 7.52 20.09
CA VAL A 10 -5.05 6.68 19.86
C VAL A 10 -6.30 7.55 19.93
N ASN A 11 -6.83 7.94 18.77
CA ASN A 11 -8.08 8.70 18.66
C ASN A 11 -8.99 8.03 17.61
N VAL A 12 -9.82 7.11 18.06
CA VAL A 12 -10.69 6.30 17.19
C VAL A 12 -11.67 7.14 16.39
N GLU A 13 -12.27 8.18 17.02
CA GLU A 13 -13.24 9.04 16.32
C GLU A 13 -12.59 9.86 15.20
N GLU A 14 -11.36 10.29 15.40
CA GLU A 14 -10.60 10.98 14.35
C GLU A 14 -10.26 10.04 13.18
N GLU A 15 -9.92 8.76 13.45
CA GLU A 15 -9.69 7.78 12.37
C GLU A 15 -10.98 7.47 11.61
N VAL A 16 -12.11 7.36 12.29
CA VAL A 16 -13.43 7.21 11.65
C VAL A 16 -13.77 8.45 10.80
N GLU A 17 -13.47 9.64 11.27
CA GLU A 17 -13.67 10.88 10.50
C GLU A 17 -12.74 10.94 9.28
N LYS A 18 -11.47 10.52 9.42
CA LYS A 18 -10.54 10.38 8.27
C LYS A 18 -11.09 9.43 7.22
N ALA A 19 -11.69 8.30 7.64
CA ALA A 19 -12.32 7.36 6.70
C ALA A 19 -13.49 8.00 5.95
N ARG A 20 -14.38 8.72 6.66
CA ARG A 20 -15.49 9.44 6.03
C ARG A 20 -15.01 10.50 5.04
N VAL A 21 -14.03 11.30 5.44
CA VAL A 21 -13.43 12.34 4.59
C VAL A 21 -12.80 11.70 3.34
N ALA A 22 -12.02 10.63 3.51
CA ALA A 22 -11.40 9.94 2.38
C ALA A 22 -12.45 9.49 1.36
N ILE A 23 -13.52 8.83 1.81
CA ILE A 23 -14.60 8.33 0.98
C ILE A 23 -15.37 9.48 0.32
N GLN A 24 -15.71 10.51 1.08
CA GLN A 24 -16.42 11.69 0.58
C GLN A 24 -15.68 12.39 -0.56
N TYR A 25 -14.34 12.46 -0.47
CA TYR A 25 -13.52 13.09 -1.52
C TYR A 25 -13.08 12.11 -2.63
N GLY A 26 -13.57 10.87 -2.57
CA GLY A 26 -13.50 9.92 -3.68
C GLY A 26 -12.39 8.90 -3.60
N ALA A 27 -11.91 8.54 -2.42
CA ALA A 27 -11.07 7.37 -2.25
C ALA A 27 -11.84 6.12 -2.70
N ASP A 28 -11.21 5.28 -3.52
CA ASP A 28 -11.82 4.06 -4.03
C ASP A 28 -11.65 2.88 -3.06
N THR A 29 -10.69 2.98 -2.13
CA THR A 29 -10.47 2.07 -1.00
C THR A 29 -9.91 2.83 0.19
N VAL A 30 -10.04 2.25 1.39
CA VAL A 30 -9.35 2.71 2.60
C VAL A 30 -8.54 1.57 3.20
N MET A 31 -7.45 1.90 3.92
CA MET A 31 -6.66 0.91 4.68
C MET A 31 -6.55 1.33 6.13
N ASP A 32 -6.82 0.41 7.04
CA ASP A 32 -6.53 0.55 8.46
C ASP A 32 -5.10 0.06 8.75
N LEU A 33 -4.22 1.01 9.05
CA LEU A 33 -2.82 0.79 9.44
C LEU A 33 -2.60 0.98 10.94
N SER A 34 -3.65 0.86 11.75
CA SER A 34 -3.59 1.07 13.19
C SER A 34 -2.55 0.20 13.86
N THR A 35 -1.79 0.80 14.78
CA THR A 35 -0.71 0.14 15.55
C THR A 35 -0.85 0.36 17.06
N GLY A 36 -1.89 1.06 17.52
CA GLY A 36 -2.13 1.33 18.94
C GLY A 36 -3.62 1.31 19.29
N GLY A 37 -3.94 0.97 20.54
CA GLY A 37 -5.31 0.88 21.03
C GLY A 37 -5.91 -0.52 20.92
N ASP A 38 -7.23 -0.60 20.88
CA ASP A 38 -7.97 -1.84 20.59
C ASP A 38 -8.16 -1.96 19.07
N LEU A 39 -7.20 -2.62 18.40
CA LEU A 39 -7.14 -2.69 16.94
C LEU A 39 -8.39 -3.32 16.33
N LYS A 40 -8.96 -4.31 17.00
CA LYS A 40 -10.20 -4.95 16.56
C LYS A 40 -11.40 -4.00 16.64
N ALA A 41 -11.54 -3.28 17.73
CA ALA A 41 -12.60 -2.29 17.89
C ALA A 41 -12.46 -1.14 16.91
N ILE A 42 -11.22 -0.67 16.65
CA ILE A 42 -10.93 0.38 15.66
C ILE A 42 -11.36 -0.08 14.27
N ARG A 43 -10.90 -1.24 13.82
CA ARG A 43 -11.26 -1.81 12.52
C ARG A 43 -12.76 -1.97 12.34
N LYS A 44 -13.46 -2.47 13.38
CA LYS A 44 -14.91 -2.58 13.37
C LYS A 44 -15.58 -1.21 13.15
N ARG A 45 -15.12 -0.16 13.87
CA ARG A 45 -15.65 1.19 13.72
C ARG A 45 -15.41 1.78 12.32
N ILE A 46 -14.27 1.45 11.70
CA ILE A 46 -13.98 1.87 10.33
C ILE A 46 -14.88 1.11 9.34
N LEU A 47 -15.05 -0.22 9.51
CA LEU A 47 -15.96 -1.03 8.70
C LEU A 47 -17.41 -0.52 8.73
N GLU A 48 -17.89 -0.05 9.88
CA GLU A 48 -19.25 0.49 10.03
C GLU A 48 -19.52 1.73 9.15
N VAL A 49 -18.48 2.47 8.76
CA VAL A 49 -18.60 3.68 7.94
C VAL A 49 -18.05 3.51 6.53
N ALA A 50 -17.26 2.48 6.28
CA ALA A 50 -16.67 2.22 4.98
C ALA A 50 -17.73 1.76 3.97
N THR A 51 -17.89 2.53 2.89
CA THR A 51 -18.73 2.17 1.73
C THR A 51 -17.88 1.76 0.53
N VAL A 52 -16.58 1.60 0.75
CA VAL A 52 -15.56 1.14 -0.19
C VAL A 52 -14.75 0.02 0.45
N PRO A 53 -14.03 -0.80 -0.30
CA PRO A 53 -13.22 -1.88 0.27
C PRO A 53 -12.26 -1.41 1.36
N LEU A 54 -12.14 -2.20 2.43
CA LEU A 54 -11.20 -1.99 3.52
C LEU A 54 -10.02 -2.95 3.41
N GLY A 55 -8.81 -2.38 3.42
CA GLY A 55 -7.56 -3.13 3.53
C GLY A 55 -6.94 -3.06 4.92
N THR A 56 -6.07 -4.02 5.24
CA THR A 56 -5.29 -4.05 6.49
C THR A 56 -3.90 -4.63 6.27
N VAL A 57 -3.04 -4.51 7.30
CA VAL A 57 -1.69 -5.11 7.33
C VAL A 57 -1.57 -6.02 8.56
N PRO A 58 -1.90 -7.31 8.45
CA PRO A 58 -2.05 -8.21 9.61
C PRO A 58 -0.81 -8.31 10.52
N ILE A 59 0.41 -8.16 9.97
CA ILE A 59 1.63 -8.21 10.78
C ILE A 59 1.68 -7.11 11.83
N TYR A 60 1.00 -5.96 11.63
CA TYR A 60 0.95 -4.88 12.62
C TYR A 60 0.19 -5.31 13.86
N GLU A 61 -0.94 -6.00 13.68
CA GLU A 61 -1.70 -6.53 14.81
C GLU A 61 -0.98 -7.73 15.46
N ALA A 62 -0.37 -8.60 14.67
CA ALA A 62 0.40 -9.72 15.19
C ALA A 62 1.58 -9.23 16.05
N GLU A 63 2.32 -8.22 15.58
CA GLU A 63 3.38 -7.54 16.33
C GLU A 63 2.84 -6.93 17.63
N PHE A 64 1.76 -6.14 17.54
CA PHE A 64 1.16 -5.50 18.69
C PHE A 64 0.72 -6.52 19.78
N ARG A 65 0.10 -7.62 19.38
CA ARG A 65 -0.31 -8.69 20.31
C ARG A 65 0.88 -9.39 20.94
N ALA A 66 1.93 -9.69 20.17
CA ALA A 66 3.13 -10.36 20.66
C ALA A 66 3.93 -9.46 21.63
N ALA A 67 4.13 -8.19 21.27
CA ALA A 67 4.85 -7.22 22.08
C ALA A 67 4.19 -6.99 23.46
N ARG A 68 2.87 -7.06 23.55
CA ARG A 68 2.13 -6.94 24.82
C ARG A 68 2.25 -8.15 25.73
N ARG A 69 2.56 -9.34 25.18
CA ARG A 69 2.72 -10.57 25.99
C ARG A 69 4.14 -10.76 26.47
N LYS A 70 5.13 -10.57 25.62
CA LYS A 70 6.56 -10.72 25.92
C LYS A 70 7.45 -9.90 25.00
N ASN A 71 7.60 -10.36 23.74
CA ASN A 71 8.47 -9.81 22.73
C ASN A 71 7.91 -10.18 21.35
N PHE A 72 8.00 -9.27 20.40
CA PHE A 72 7.62 -9.53 19.00
C PHE A 72 8.35 -10.75 18.39
N PHE A 73 9.62 -10.93 18.73
CA PHE A 73 10.41 -12.05 18.19
C PHE A 73 9.96 -13.43 18.67
N ASP A 74 9.15 -13.49 19.74
CA ASP A 74 8.54 -14.74 20.22
C ASP A 74 7.24 -15.10 19.47
N MET A 75 6.78 -14.24 18.56
CA MET A 75 5.61 -14.51 17.72
C MET A 75 5.83 -15.77 16.90
N SER A 76 4.89 -16.70 16.95
CA SER A 76 4.89 -17.88 16.09
C SER A 76 4.28 -17.58 14.73
N ALA A 77 4.60 -18.41 13.72
CA ALA A 77 3.93 -18.35 12.42
C ALA A 77 2.42 -18.53 12.56
N ASP A 78 1.96 -19.46 13.41
CA ASP A 78 0.53 -19.74 13.60
C ASP A 78 -0.22 -18.55 14.19
N GLU A 79 0.40 -17.77 15.09
CA GLU A 79 -0.19 -16.53 15.61
C GLU A 79 -0.41 -15.49 14.51
N LEU A 80 0.52 -15.35 13.57
CA LEU A 80 0.35 -14.47 12.41
C LEU A 80 -0.79 -14.95 11.50
N PHE A 81 -0.85 -16.25 11.19
CA PHE A 81 -1.93 -16.83 10.38
C PHE A 81 -3.29 -16.72 11.06
N GLN A 82 -3.34 -16.87 12.39
CA GLN A 82 -4.57 -16.65 13.17
C GLN A 82 -5.08 -15.20 13.02
N VAL A 83 -4.20 -14.21 13.09
CA VAL A 83 -4.57 -12.80 12.87
C VAL A 83 -5.11 -12.59 11.45
N ILE A 84 -4.47 -13.19 10.44
CA ILE A 84 -4.95 -13.11 9.05
C ILE A 84 -6.37 -13.70 8.92
N GLU A 85 -6.60 -14.85 9.53
CA GLU A 85 -7.91 -15.50 9.52
C GLU A 85 -8.97 -14.68 10.27
N GLU A 86 -8.61 -14.04 11.38
CA GLU A 86 -9.49 -13.13 12.13
C GLU A 86 -9.90 -11.92 11.29
N HIS A 87 -8.97 -11.32 10.53
CA HIS A 87 -9.27 -10.22 9.61
C HIS A 87 -10.28 -10.67 8.54
N GLY A 88 -10.12 -11.86 7.97
CA GLY A 88 -11.08 -12.43 7.02
C GLY A 88 -12.48 -12.64 7.65
N LYS A 89 -12.55 -13.17 8.86
CA LYS A 89 -13.81 -13.35 9.62
C LYS A 89 -14.51 -12.02 9.93
N GLU A 90 -13.76 -10.95 10.07
CA GLU A 90 -14.29 -9.62 10.36
C GLU A 90 -14.75 -8.86 9.10
N GLY A 91 -14.51 -9.41 7.89
CA GLY A 91 -14.97 -8.85 6.63
C GLY A 91 -14.00 -7.85 6.00
N VAL A 92 -12.69 -8.00 6.26
CA VAL A 92 -11.66 -7.24 5.55
C VAL A 92 -11.61 -7.71 4.10
N ASP A 93 -11.59 -6.77 3.14
CA ASP A 93 -11.65 -7.08 1.71
C ASP A 93 -10.29 -7.43 1.12
N TYR A 94 -9.21 -6.84 1.63
CA TYR A 94 -7.85 -7.16 1.18
C TYR A 94 -6.82 -6.96 2.29
N ILE A 95 -5.72 -7.70 2.19
CA ILE A 95 -4.63 -7.63 3.18
C ILE A 95 -3.29 -7.43 2.48
N THR A 96 -2.45 -6.55 3.04
CA THR A 96 -1.06 -6.43 2.62
C THR A 96 -0.20 -7.43 3.36
N VAL A 97 0.53 -8.24 2.59
CA VAL A 97 1.38 -9.32 3.06
C VAL A 97 2.77 -9.22 2.42
N HIS A 98 3.81 -9.07 3.22
CA HIS A 98 5.19 -8.85 2.76
C HIS A 98 5.88 -10.18 2.43
N VAL A 99 5.29 -10.95 1.52
CA VAL A 99 5.71 -12.30 1.13
C VAL A 99 7.04 -12.34 0.37
N GLY A 100 7.43 -11.22 -0.26
CA GLY A 100 8.67 -11.10 -1.04
C GLY A 100 9.93 -10.90 -0.19
N VAL A 101 9.80 -10.59 1.10
CA VAL A 101 10.92 -10.53 2.04
C VAL A 101 11.33 -11.94 2.41
N THR A 102 12.31 -12.51 1.72
CA THR A 102 12.85 -13.86 1.95
C THR A 102 14.29 -13.80 2.45
N LEU A 103 14.81 -14.88 3.04
CA LEU A 103 16.22 -14.95 3.44
C LEU A 103 17.15 -14.68 2.25
N LYS A 104 16.81 -15.21 1.06
CA LYS A 104 17.55 -14.96 -0.18
C LYS A 104 17.55 -13.46 -0.55
N ASN A 105 16.42 -12.80 -0.47
CA ASN A 105 16.31 -11.39 -0.84
C ASN A 105 16.95 -10.47 0.22
N LEU A 106 16.93 -10.88 1.50
CA LEU A 106 17.69 -10.19 2.56
C LEU A 106 19.20 -10.31 2.35
N GLU A 107 19.71 -11.41 1.81
CA GLU A 107 21.12 -11.52 1.43
C GLU A 107 21.47 -10.54 0.30
N VAL A 108 20.62 -10.43 -0.73
CA VAL A 108 20.77 -9.43 -1.80
C VAL A 108 20.78 -8.01 -1.20
N TYR A 109 19.82 -7.72 -0.30
CA TYR A 109 19.73 -6.43 0.37
C TYR A 109 21.01 -6.10 1.19
N ARG A 110 21.54 -7.06 1.96
CA ARG A 110 22.78 -6.85 2.74
C ARG A 110 23.99 -6.49 1.86
N ASN A 111 24.01 -6.96 0.63
CA ASN A 111 25.05 -6.67 -0.36
C ASN A 111 24.72 -5.45 -1.25
N SER A 112 23.61 -4.75 -0.98
CA SER A 112 23.19 -3.55 -1.69
C SER A 112 23.13 -2.38 -0.71
N PRO A 113 24.21 -1.59 -0.59
CA PRO A 113 24.23 -0.49 0.36
C PRO A 113 23.12 0.52 0.01
N ARG A 114 22.32 0.87 1.01
CA ARG A 114 21.24 1.85 0.90
C ARG A 114 21.43 3.04 1.82
N THR A 115 20.93 4.18 1.40
CA THR A 115 20.89 5.40 2.20
C THR A 115 19.85 5.30 3.33
N THR A 116 18.69 4.72 3.06
CA THR A 116 17.54 4.71 3.99
C THR A 116 17.22 3.33 4.60
N GLY A 117 17.90 2.29 4.20
CA GLY A 117 17.66 0.95 4.75
C GLY A 117 16.32 0.34 4.29
N ILE A 118 15.64 -0.40 5.19
CA ILE A 118 14.29 -0.96 4.97
C ILE A 118 13.28 0.01 5.58
N VAL A 119 12.56 0.73 4.74
CA VAL A 119 11.58 1.76 5.15
C VAL A 119 10.14 1.24 5.27
N SER A 120 9.84 0.10 4.67
CA SER A 120 8.56 -0.56 4.86
C SER A 120 8.46 -1.08 6.29
N ARG A 121 7.46 -0.62 7.07
CA ARG A 121 7.26 -1.10 8.43
C ARG A 121 7.03 -2.62 8.45
N GLY A 122 6.13 -3.15 7.62
CA GLY A 122 5.86 -4.57 7.58
C GLY A 122 7.04 -5.39 7.05
N GLY A 123 7.76 -4.87 6.05
CA GLY A 123 9.00 -5.46 5.55
C GLY A 123 10.10 -5.49 6.62
N GLY A 124 10.27 -4.39 7.35
CA GLY A 124 11.24 -4.29 8.44
C GLY A 124 10.92 -5.23 9.62
N LEU A 125 9.65 -5.32 10.03
CA LEU A 125 9.21 -6.26 11.06
C LEU A 125 9.49 -7.70 10.64
N MET A 126 9.12 -8.08 9.41
CA MET A 126 9.36 -9.43 8.90
C MET A 126 10.86 -9.74 8.82
N ALA A 127 11.65 -8.83 8.27
CA ALA A 127 13.11 -9.00 8.20
C ALA A 127 13.74 -9.16 9.58
N ALA A 128 13.34 -8.33 10.55
CA ALA A 128 13.85 -8.42 11.92
C ALA A 128 13.48 -9.75 12.58
N TRP A 129 12.22 -10.20 12.43
CA TRP A 129 11.76 -11.49 12.94
C TRP A 129 12.56 -12.66 12.34
N MET A 130 12.71 -12.69 11.01
CA MET A 130 13.46 -13.72 10.28
C MET A 130 14.93 -13.79 10.74
N LEU A 131 15.59 -12.64 10.84
CA LEU A 131 17.00 -12.57 11.23
C LEU A 131 17.23 -12.98 12.69
N HIS A 132 16.30 -12.63 13.59
CA HIS A 132 16.39 -13.02 15.00
C HIS A 132 16.19 -14.52 15.18
N ARG A 133 15.24 -15.12 14.48
CA ARG A 133 14.91 -16.54 14.60
C ARG A 133 15.77 -17.46 13.73
N GLY A 134 16.42 -16.91 12.71
CA GLY A 134 17.11 -17.71 11.70
C GLY A 134 16.16 -18.55 10.84
N GLU A 135 14.90 -18.13 10.72
CA GLU A 135 13.82 -18.83 10.01
C GLU A 135 13.39 -18.05 8.76
N GLU A 136 12.86 -18.77 7.76
CA GLU A 136 12.29 -18.13 6.56
C GLU A 136 10.97 -17.44 6.90
N ASN A 137 10.62 -16.43 6.10
CA ASN A 137 9.35 -15.73 6.17
C ASN A 137 8.17 -16.72 6.15
N PRO A 138 7.36 -16.81 7.21
CA PRO A 138 6.26 -17.76 7.26
C PRO A 138 5.20 -17.53 6.19
N LEU A 139 4.99 -16.26 5.76
CA LEU A 139 4.05 -15.93 4.68
C LEU A 139 4.53 -16.42 3.32
N TYR A 140 5.86 -16.54 3.12
CA TYR A 140 6.45 -17.14 1.93
C TYR A 140 6.48 -18.66 2.04
N ALA A 141 6.98 -19.19 3.15
CA ALA A 141 7.16 -20.63 3.36
C ALA A 141 5.82 -21.39 3.37
N ARG A 142 4.77 -20.77 3.90
CA ARG A 142 3.41 -21.32 4.00
C ARG A 142 2.43 -20.56 3.11
N PHE A 143 2.85 -20.18 1.91
CA PHE A 143 2.03 -19.34 1.02
C PHE A 143 0.72 -20.04 0.61
N ASP A 144 0.69 -21.38 0.54
CA ASP A 144 -0.53 -22.12 0.22
C ASP A 144 -1.57 -22.04 1.35
N ASP A 145 -1.15 -22.02 2.63
CA ASP A 145 -2.05 -21.78 3.76
C ASP A 145 -2.65 -20.37 3.69
N LEU A 146 -1.85 -19.38 3.29
CA LEU A 146 -2.32 -18.02 3.06
C LEU A 146 -3.35 -17.94 1.93
N LEU A 147 -3.13 -18.66 0.84
CA LEU A 147 -4.08 -18.76 -0.28
C LEU A 147 -5.39 -19.41 0.14
N ASP A 148 -5.34 -20.44 0.98
CA ASP A 148 -6.54 -21.12 1.50
C ASP A 148 -7.39 -20.19 2.38
N ILE A 149 -6.76 -19.39 3.24
CA ILE A 149 -7.46 -18.39 4.05
C ILE A 149 -8.06 -17.32 3.13
N ALA A 150 -7.27 -16.74 2.21
CA ALA A 150 -7.73 -15.70 1.31
C ALA A 150 -8.93 -16.16 0.47
N ARG A 151 -8.90 -17.40 -0.03
CA ARG A 151 -10.02 -18.00 -0.78
C ARG A 151 -11.25 -18.23 0.10
N THR A 152 -11.05 -18.68 1.35
CA THR A 152 -12.15 -18.95 2.27
C THR A 152 -12.96 -17.72 2.62
N TYR A 153 -12.29 -16.59 2.75
CA TYR A 153 -12.90 -15.30 3.14
C TYR A 153 -13.03 -14.30 1.99
N ASP A 154 -12.77 -14.73 0.75
CA ASP A 154 -12.82 -13.88 -0.46
C ASP A 154 -11.97 -12.61 -0.36
N MET A 155 -10.78 -12.72 0.26
CA MET A 155 -9.86 -11.61 0.40
C MET A 155 -8.91 -11.51 -0.79
N THR A 156 -8.64 -10.29 -1.26
CA THR A 156 -7.56 -10.01 -2.19
C THR A 156 -6.22 -9.91 -1.44
N LEU A 157 -5.18 -10.53 -1.97
CA LEU A 157 -3.82 -10.37 -1.45
C LEU A 157 -3.13 -9.17 -2.12
N SER A 158 -2.74 -8.17 -1.34
CA SER A 158 -1.80 -7.13 -1.74
C SER A 158 -0.39 -7.61 -1.39
N LEU A 159 0.39 -8.05 -2.41
CA LEU A 159 1.74 -8.55 -2.19
C LEU A 159 2.69 -7.37 -1.99
N GLY A 160 3.04 -7.14 -0.73
CA GLY A 160 3.71 -5.94 -0.26
C GLY A 160 5.18 -5.86 -0.69
N ASP A 161 5.63 -4.65 -0.99
CA ASP A 161 7.00 -4.31 -1.36
C ASP A 161 7.88 -4.00 -0.12
N GLY A 162 8.16 -5.01 0.68
CA GLY A 162 8.90 -4.89 1.93
C GLY A 162 10.32 -4.33 1.77
N LEU A 163 10.92 -4.51 0.60
CA LEU A 163 12.26 -4.01 0.25
C LEU A 163 12.23 -2.82 -0.71
N ARG A 164 11.12 -2.06 -0.76
CA ARG A 164 11.03 -0.83 -1.56
C ARG A 164 12.08 0.20 -1.14
N PRO A 165 12.60 1.04 -2.05
CA PRO A 165 13.51 2.14 -1.71
C PRO A 165 12.79 3.22 -0.88
N GLY A 166 13.51 3.84 0.05
CA GLY A 166 13.03 4.95 0.88
C GLY A 166 13.61 6.31 0.49
N SER A 167 14.42 6.36 -0.57
CA SER A 167 14.98 7.58 -1.15
C SER A 167 15.27 7.37 -2.62
N LEU A 168 15.43 8.47 -3.37
CA LEU A 168 15.81 8.40 -4.78
C LEU A 168 17.20 7.78 -4.98
N ALA A 169 18.10 7.94 -4.02
CA ALA A 169 19.43 7.34 -4.07
C ALA A 169 19.40 5.79 -4.07
N ASP A 170 18.34 5.21 -3.54
CA ASP A 170 18.14 3.76 -3.43
C ASP A 170 17.20 3.21 -4.54
N SER A 171 16.72 4.08 -5.44
CA SER A 171 15.74 3.74 -6.47
C SER A 171 16.20 2.59 -7.36
N THR A 172 15.30 1.66 -7.64
CA THR A 172 15.48 0.58 -8.63
C THR A 172 16.72 -0.29 -8.35
N ASP A 173 17.06 -0.46 -7.07
CA ASP A 173 18.20 -1.25 -6.66
C ASP A 173 17.98 -2.78 -6.79
N ARG A 174 19.03 -3.54 -6.55
CA ARG A 174 19.01 -5.01 -6.66
C ARG A 174 18.02 -5.66 -5.70
N ALA A 175 17.86 -5.11 -4.49
CA ALA A 175 16.98 -5.67 -3.47
C ALA A 175 15.50 -5.50 -3.87
N GLN A 176 15.12 -4.30 -4.37
CA GLN A 176 13.78 -4.06 -4.92
C GLN A 176 13.45 -5.03 -6.06
N ILE A 177 14.37 -5.20 -7.00
CA ILE A 177 14.14 -6.07 -8.17
C ILE A 177 14.13 -7.55 -7.77
N ALA A 178 14.98 -7.98 -6.84
CA ALA A 178 14.99 -9.37 -6.35
C ALA A 178 13.67 -9.72 -5.64
N GLU A 179 13.14 -8.80 -4.84
CA GLU A 179 11.81 -8.97 -4.23
C GLU A 179 10.71 -9.06 -5.28
N LEU A 180 10.71 -8.17 -6.28
CA LEU A 180 9.72 -8.18 -7.36
C LEU A 180 9.72 -9.48 -8.18
N LEU A 181 10.89 -10.09 -8.41
CA LEU A 181 10.99 -11.41 -9.04
C LEU A 181 10.28 -12.49 -8.20
N THR A 182 10.52 -12.51 -6.90
CA THR A 182 9.84 -13.43 -5.97
C THR A 182 8.32 -13.19 -5.95
N ILE A 183 7.89 -11.93 -5.90
CA ILE A 183 6.47 -11.56 -5.97
C ILE A 183 5.83 -12.04 -7.27
N GLY A 184 6.52 -11.94 -8.40
CA GLY A 184 6.03 -12.44 -9.70
C GLY A 184 5.68 -13.93 -9.67
N GLU A 185 6.53 -14.75 -9.06
CA GLU A 185 6.29 -16.19 -8.87
C GLU A 185 5.06 -16.45 -7.99
N LEU A 186 4.89 -15.66 -6.92
CA LEU A 186 3.77 -15.79 -5.99
C LEU A 186 2.44 -15.33 -6.61
N VAL A 187 2.46 -14.31 -7.46
CA VAL A 187 1.28 -13.91 -8.25
C VAL A 187 0.76 -15.06 -9.11
N GLU A 188 1.66 -15.80 -9.77
CA GLU A 188 1.26 -16.97 -10.56
C GLU A 188 0.64 -18.07 -9.69
N ARG A 189 1.20 -18.31 -8.50
CA ARG A 189 0.64 -19.28 -7.55
C ARG A 189 -0.76 -18.85 -7.09
N ALA A 190 -0.95 -17.58 -6.74
CA ALA A 190 -2.26 -17.03 -6.36
C ALA A 190 -3.29 -17.21 -7.48
N ARG A 191 -2.94 -16.89 -8.73
CA ARG A 191 -3.83 -17.09 -9.89
C ARG A 191 -4.23 -18.55 -10.08
N ARG A 192 -3.28 -19.48 -9.98
CA ARG A 192 -3.58 -20.93 -10.09
C ARG A 192 -4.50 -21.42 -8.98
N ALA A 193 -4.42 -20.83 -7.80
CA ALA A 193 -5.29 -21.13 -6.66
C ALA A 193 -6.67 -20.41 -6.73
N GLY A 194 -6.89 -19.55 -7.73
CA GLY A 194 -8.13 -18.76 -7.87
C GLY A 194 -8.24 -17.62 -6.87
N VAL A 195 -7.11 -17.14 -6.32
CA VAL A 195 -7.05 -16.02 -5.38
C VAL A 195 -6.65 -14.74 -6.13
N GLN A 196 -7.36 -13.65 -5.87
CA GLN A 196 -7.02 -12.33 -6.40
C GLN A 196 -5.74 -11.82 -5.74
N ALA A 197 -4.82 -11.30 -6.54
CA ALA A 197 -3.60 -10.69 -6.06
C ALA A 197 -3.30 -9.40 -6.82
N MET A 198 -2.95 -8.35 -6.10
CA MET A 198 -2.30 -7.15 -6.60
C MET A 198 -0.89 -7.05 -6.04
N VAL A 199 -0.05 -6.25 -6.68
CA VAL A 199 1.36 -6.09 -6.30
C VAL A 199 1.61 -4.66 -5.87
N GLU A 200 2.23 -4.48 -4.71
CA GLU A 200 2.66 -3.16 -4.28
C GLU A 200 3.97 -2.75 -4.96
N GLY A 201 4.21 -1.45 -5.00
CA GLY A 201 5.39 -0.92 -5.64
C GLY A 201 5.90 0.37 -5.03
N PRO A 202 7.14 0.75 -5.43
CA PRO A 202 7.95 1.73 -4.73
C PRO A 202 7.35 3.13 -4.72
N GLY A 203 7.70 3.89 -3.65
CA GLY A 203 7.35 5.30 -3.51
C GLY A 203 8.41 6.24 -4.08
N HIS A 204 9.68 6.09 -3.70
CA HIS A 204 10.76 7.01 -4.07
C HIS A 204 11.43 6.60 -5.39
N ILE A 205 10.91 7.13 -6.50
CA ILE A 205 11.39 6.83 -7.87
C ILE A 205 11.50 8.14 -8.66
N PRO A 206 12.67 8.48 -9.23
CA PRO A 206 12.83 9.65 -10.06
C PRO A 206 12.00 9.52 -11.35
N LEU A 207 11.51 10.64 -11.91
CA LEU A 207 10.57 10.64 -13.04
C LEU A 207 11.03 9.81 -14.24
N ASN A 208 12.33 9.84 -14.54
CA ASN A 208 12.92 9.12 -15.66
C ASN A 208 12.91 7.58 -15.47
N GLU A 209 12.71 7.07 -14.25
CA GLU A 209 12.66 5.64 -13.95
C GLU A 209 11.25 5.10 -13.75
N VAL A 210 10.24 5.98 -13.64
CA VAL A 210 8.84 5.59 -13.40
C VAL A 210 8.34 4.60 -14.47
N ALA A 211 8.56 4.92 -15.75
CA ALA A 211 8.15 4.07 -16.86
C ALA A 211 8.77 2.67 -16.76
N ALA A 212 10.08 2.60 -16.49
CA ALA A 212 10.80 1.33 -16.37
C ALA A 212 10.26 0.48 -15.21
N ASN A 213 10.04 1.09 -14.03
CA ASN A 213 9.50 0.38 -12.87
C ASN A 213 8.11 -0.20 -13.16
N VAL A 214 7.21 0.58 -13.77
CA VAL A 214 5.87 0.08 -14.14
C VAL A 214 5.95 -1.05 -15.16
N GLN A 215 6.75 -0.88 -16.21
CA GLN A 215 6.88 -1.89 -17.27
C GLN A 215 7.51 -3.19 -16.77
N ILE A 216 8.54 -3.12 -15.93
CA ILE A 216 9.18 -4.29 -15.33
C ILE A 216 8.17 -5.04 -14.46
N GLN A 217 7.45 -4.34 -13.57
CA GLN A 217 6.42 -4.96 -12.75
C GLN A 217 5.39 -5.69 -13.62
N LYS A 218 4.81 -4.99 -14.61
CA LYS A 218 3.80 -5.60 -15.49
C LYS A 218 4.31 -6.84 -16.22
N LYS A 219 5.55 -6.84 -16.66
CA LYS A 219 6.16 -7.99 -17.35
C LYS A 219 6.41 -9.14 -16.39
N LEU A 220 7.00 -8.89 -15.23
CA LEU A 220 7.38 -9.93 -14.28
C LEU A 220 6.17 -10.56 -13.55
N THR A 221 5.08 -9.84 -13.42
CA THR A 221 3.87 -10.32 -12.71
C THR A 221 2.73 -10.75 -13.64
N GLY A 222 3.01 -10.85 -14.95
CA GLY A 222 1.97 -11.19 -15.93
C GLY A 222 0.78 -10.22 -15.89
N HIS A 223 1.07 -8.91 -15.84
CA HIS A 223 0.10 -7.81 -15.79
C HIS A 223 -0.83 -7.83 -14.55
N ALA A 224 -0.37 -8.32 -13.40
CA ALA A 224 -1.12 -8.15 -12.15
C ALA A 224 -1.40 -6.66 -11.87
N PRO A 225 -2.52 -6.33 -11.19
CA PRO A 225 -2.78 -4.97 -10.75
C PRO A 225 -1.60 -4.43 -9.95
N PHE A 226 -1.21 -3.19 -10.23
CA PHE A 226 -0.07 -2.53 -9.63
C PHE A 226 -0.51 -1.37 -8.73
N TYR A 227 -0.30 -1.53 -7.43
CA TYR A 227 -0.60 -0.57 -6.38
C TYR A 227 0.68 0.12 -5.93
N ILE A 228 0.84 1.39 -6.22
CA ILE A 228 2.08 2.14 -5.94
C ILE A 228 1.92 3.13 -4.80
N LEU A 229 2.99 3.35 -4.05
CA LEU A 229 3.07 4.38 -3.01
C LEU A 229 3.49 5.72 -3.64
N GLY A 230 2.55 6.52 -4.06
CA GLY A 230 2.83 7.81 -4.69
C GLY A 230 2.91 7.70 -6.21
N MET A 231 3.98 7.93 -6.91
CA MET A 231 5.42 7.89 -6.63
C MET A 231 5.99 9.28 -6.32
N LEU A 232 6.97 9.34 -5.44
CA LEU A 232 7.67 10.55 -5.04
C LEU A 232 8.91 10.75 -5.93
N PRO A 233 8.91 11.72 -6.86
CA PRO A 233 10.04 11.94 -7.77
C PRO A 233 11.12 12.85 -7.18
N VAL A 234 10.94 13.35 -5.97
CA VAL A 234 11.87 14.18 -5.19
C VAL A 234 11.77 13.86 -3.71
N ASP A 235 12.90 13.86 -2.99
CA ASP A 235 12.94 13.61 -1.55
C ASP A 235 12.83 14.91 -0.71
N THR A 236 12.86 16.08 -1.36
CA THR A 236 12.92 17.38 -0.70
C THR A 236 11.56 18.06 -0.54
N ALA A 237 10.46 17.34 -0.74
CA ALA A 237 9.11 17.87 -0.71
C ALA A 237 8.35 17.61 0.60
N ALA A 238 9.04 17.43 1.73
CA ALA A 238 8.38 17.23 3.03
C ALA A 238 7.37 18.36 3.33
N GLY A 239 6.15 17.98 3.70
CA GLY A 239 5.01 18.91 3.83
C GLY A 239 4.22 19.13 2.53
N PHE A 240 4.75 18.71 1.39
CA PHE A 240 4.12 18.76 0.07
C PHE A 240 4.13 17.40 -0.65
N ASP A 241 4.24 16.33 0.11
CA ASP A 241 4.33 14.95 -0.40
C ASP A 241 3.15 14.55 -1.28
N HIS A 242 1.95 15.06 -0.97
CA HIS A 242 0.76 14.87 -1.79
C HIS A 242 0.89 15.49 -3.20
N ILE A 243 1.60 16.61 -3.33
CA ILE A 243 1.89 17.23 -4.64
C ILE A 243 2.95 16.43 -5.39
N ALA A 244 4.09 16.16 -4.73
CA ALA A 244 5.17 15.39 -5.33
C ALA A 244 4.70 13.99 -5.77
N GLY A 245 3.99 13.28 -4.89
CA GLY A 245 3.43 11.98 -5.18
C GLY A 245 2.36 11.98 -6.28
N ALA A 246 1.56 13.05 -6.39
CA ALA A 246 0.58 13.18 -7.48
C ALA A 246 1.26 13.34 -8.85
N ILE A 247 2.40 14.04 -8.91
CA ILE A 247 3.19 14.18 -10.15
C ILE A 247 3.68 12.80 -10.64
N GLY A 248 4.36 12.06 -9.77
CA GLY A 248 4.85 10.72 -10.11
C GLY A 248 3.71 9.71 -10.31
N GLY A 249 2.65 9.80 -9.50
CA GLY A 249 1.47 8.95 -9.60
C GLY A 249 0.73 9.11 -10.93
N ALA A 250 0.59 10.35 -11.44
CA ALA A 250 0.01 10.59 -12.75
C ALA A 250 0.84 9.93 -13.88
N LEU A 251 2.16 10.06 -13.80
CA LEU A 251 3.06 9.44 -14.76
C LEU A 251 3.01 7.91 -14.68
N ALA A 252 3.05 7.34 -13.47
CA ALA A 252 2.95 5.90 -13.27
C ALA A 252 1.59 5.34 -13.75
N GLY A 253 0.48 6.03 -13.47
CA GLY A 253 -0.84 5.68 -13.97
C GLY A 253 -0.89 5.69 -15.49
N TRP A 254 -0.30 6.68 -16.14
CA TRP A 254 -0.20 6.70 -17.60
C TRP A 254 0.55 5.49 -18.15
N TRP A 255 1.64 5.06 -17.49
CA TRP A 255 2.43 3.89 -17.89
C TRP A 255 1.82 2.54 -17.50
N GLY A 256 0.77 2.52 -16.69
CA GLY A 256 0.02 1.29 -16.43
C GLY A 256 -0.16 0.90 -14.96
N ALA A 257 0.21 1.75 -13.99
CA ALA A 257 -0.20 1.54 -12.62
C ALA A 257 -1.74 1.60 -12.53
N ASP A 258 -2.33 0.73 -11.71
CA ASP A 258 -3.77 0.55 -11.61
C ASP A 258 -4.36 1.23 -10.38
N MET A 259 -3.58 1.36 -9.33
CA MET A 259 -4.01 1.91 -8.05
C MET A 259 -2.91 2.78 -7.44
N LEU A 260 -3.30 3.94 -6.94
CA LEU A 260 -2.40 4.90 -6.32
C LEU A 260 -2.67 4.95 -4.81
N CYS A 261 -1.66 4.63 -4.00
CA CYS A 261 -1.69 4.97 -2.59
C CYS A 261 -1.47 6.48 -2.45
N TYR A 262 -2.42 7.15 -1.83
CA TYR A 262 -2.30 8.58 -1.64
C TYR A 262 -1.18 8.91 -0.64
N LEU A 263 -0.68 10.12 -0.73
CA LEU A 263 0.19 10.73 0.27
C LEU A 263 -0.48 12.00 0.80
N THR A 264 -0.23 12.33 2.05
CA THR A 264 -0.73 13.56 2.68
C THR A 264 0.41 14.56 2.88
N PRO A 265 0.11 15.85 3.17
CA PRO A 265 1.15 16.79 3.58
C PRO A 265 1.97 16.33 4.79
N ALA A 266 1.44 15.42 5.60
CA ALA A 266 2.08 14.93 6.82
C ALA A 266 2.97 13.70 6.62
N GLU A 267 3.10 13.13 5.42
CA GLU A 267 3.75 11.83 5.15
C GLU A 267 5.11 11.66 5.84
N HIS A 268 5.97 12.65 5.75
CA HIS A 268 7.30 12.64 6.38
C HIS A 268 7.40 13.52 7.64
N LEU A 269 6.28 14.03 8.16
CA LEU A 269 6.26 14.97 9.28
C LEU A 269 5.49 14.48 10.51
N GLY A 270 4.55 13.53 10.34
CA GLY A 270 3.73 13.02 11.45
C GLY A 270 2.40 12.42 11.00
N LEU A 271 1.46 12.29 11.95
CA LEU A 271 0.14 11.75 11.65
C LEU A 271 -0.73 12.78 10.90
N PRO A 272 -1.46 12.34 9.86
CA PRO A 272 -2.34 13.23 9.12
C PRO A 272 -3.61 13.57 9.92
N THR A 273 -4.08 14.82 9.79
CA THR A 273 -5.42 15.24 10.21
C THR A 273 -6.46 14.92 9.13
N PRO A 274 -7.78 14.98 9.41
CA PRO A 274 -8.81 14.85 8.38
C PRO A 274 -8.64 15.81 7.19
N GLU A 275 -8.17 17.05 7.43
CA GLU A 275 -7.88 18.00 6.34
C GLU A 275 -6.68 17.56 5.48
N HIS A 276 -5.63 17.00 6.09
CA HIS A 276 -4.51 16.42 5.33
C HIS A 276 -4.98 15.24 4.47
N VAL A 277 -5.87 14.38 4.99
CA VAL A 277 -6.48 13.27 4.22
C VAL A 277 -7.23 13.80 3.00
N LYS A 278 -8.07 14.81 3.18
CA LYS A 278 -8.80 15.48 2.09
C LYS A 278 -7.86 15.99 1.00
N GLN A 279 -6.80 16.73 1.40
CA GLN A 279 -5.84 17.29 0.44
C GLN A 279 -5.13 16.18 -0.34
N GLY A 280 -4.71 15.12 0.34
CA GLY A 280 -4.10 13.96 -0.28
C GLY A 280 -5.02 13.26 -1.28
N VAL A 281 -6.25 12.95 -0.88
CA VAL A 281 -7.22 12.29 -1.77
C VAL A 281 -7.50 13.15 -3.01
N ILE A 282 -7.73 14.46 -2.85
CA ILE A 282 -7.96 15.36 -3.99
C ILE A 282 -6.76 15.35 -4.95
N ALA A 283 -5.53 15.48 -4.42
CA ALA A 283 -4.33 15.48 -5.25
C ALA A 283 -4.20 14.18 -6.07
N PHE A 284 -4.45 13.03 -5.44
CA PHE A 284 -4.35 11.74 -6.12
C PHE A 284 -5.53 11.45 -7.06
N LYS A 285 -6.72 11.96 -6.80
CA LYS A 285 -7.83 11.92 -7.77
C LYS A 285 -7.51 12.74 -9.03
N ILE A 286 -6.84 13.89 -8.88
CA ILE A 286 -6.36 14.68 -10.02
C ILE A 286 -5.28 13.91 -10.80
N ALA A 287 -4.32 13.29 -10.10
CA ALA A 287 -3.27 12.47 -10.71
C ALA A 287 -3.86 11.30 -11.52
N ALA A 288 -4.78 10.54 -10.92
CA ALA A 288 -5.45 9.42 -11.58
C ALA A 288 -6.25 9.89 -12.80
N HIS A 289 -6.99 11.02 -12.68
CA HIS A 289 -7.72 11.59 -13.79
C HIS A 289 -6.80 12.05 -14.93
N ALA A 290 -5.65 12.66 -14.62
CA ALA A 290 -4.65 13.03 -15.62
C ALA A 290 -4.10 11.81 -16.38
N ALA A 291 -3.83 10.71 -15.66
CA ALA A 291 -3.43 9.44 -16.26
C ALA A 291 -4.53 8.87 -17.18
N ASP A 292 -5.79 8.89 -16.75
CA ASP A 292 -6.94 8.44 -17.55
C ASP A 292 -7.09 9.26 -18.84
N VAL A 293 -6.93 10.57 -18.77
CA VAL A 293 -6.93 11.44 -19.96
C VAL A 293 -5.81 11.05 -20.91
N ALA A 294 -4.59 10.87 -20.40
CA ALA A 294 -3.44 10.50 -21.20
C ALA A 294 -3.56 9.11 -21.85
N ARG A 295 -4.27 8.18 -21.18
CA ARG A 295 -4.60 6.84 -21.71
C ARG A 295 -5.77 6.84 -22.71
N GLY A 296 -6.39 7.98 -22.96
CA GLY A 296 -7.51 8.10 -23.87
C GLY A 296 -8.84 7.56 -23.33
N ASN A 297 -9.02 7.52 -22.01
CA ASN A 297 -10.28 7.10 -21.39
C ASN A 297 -11.42 8.02 -21.80
N LYS A 298 -12.42 7.47 -22.50
CA LYS A 298 -13.51 8.25 -23.09
C LYS A 298 -14.32 9.04 -22.05
N ARG A 299 -14.54 8.46 -20.86
CA ARG A 299 -15.28 9.14 -19.77
C ARG A 299 -14.47 10.31 -19.20
N ALA A 300 -13.16 10.14 -19.03
CA ALA A 300 -12.27 11.20 -18.57
C ALA A 300 -12.22 12.35 -19.58
N LEU A 301 -12.05 12.05 -20.86
CA LEU A 301 -12.06 13.05 -21.94
C LEU A 301 -13.39 13.81 -22.00
N GLU A 302 -14.52 13.12 -21.91
CA GLU A 302 -15.85 13.72 -21.93
C GLU A 302 -16.06 14.65 -20.70
N ARG A 303 -15.60 14.23 -19.51
CA ARG A 303 -15.64 15.08 -18.32
C ARG A 303 -14.87 16.39 -18.52
N ASN A 304 -13.67 16.33 -19.11
CA ASN A 304 -12.88 17.52 -19.43
C ASN A 304 -13.59 18.41 -20.46
N ARG A 305 -14.20 17.81 -21.49
CA ARG A 305 -14.95 18.56 -22.51
C ARG A 305 -16.13 19.34 -21.88
N ARG A 306 -16.93 18.69 -21.03
CA ARG A 306 -18.05 19.32 -20.33
C ARG A 306 -17.58 20.49 -19.46
N MET A 307 -16.51 20.29 -18.70
CA MET A 307 -15.92 21.34 -17.87
C MET A 307 -15.45 22.53 -18.72
N SER A 308 -14.82 22.27 -19.86
CA SER A 308 -14.37 23.32 -20.78
C SER A 308 -15.54 24.10 -21.39
N GLU A 309 -16.63 23.42 -21.73
CA GLU A 309 -17.85 24.05 -22.24
C GLU A 309 -18.57 24.90 -21.17
N ALA A 310 -18.66 24.41 -19.93
CA ALA A 310 -19.20 25.18 -18.82
C ALA A 310 -18.37 26.45 -18.56
N ARG A 311 -17.04 26.32 -18.53
CA ARG A 311 -16.13 27.48 -18.41
C ARG A 311 -16.29 28.49 -19.55
N TYR A 312 -16.44 28.02 -20.76
CA TYR A 312 -16.66 28.87 -21.93
C TYR A 312 -17.96 29.67 -21.81
N ARG A 313 -19.02 29.04 -21.28
CA ARG A 313 -20.33 29.67 -21.06
C ARG A 313 -20.42 30.46 -19.75
N LEU A 314 -19.36 30.48 -18.94
CA LEU A 314 -19.34 31.07 -17.59
C LEU A 314 -20.42 30.46 -16.67
N ASP A 315 -20.73 29.18 -16.90
CA ASP A 315 -21.65 28.41 -16.08
C ASP A 315 -20.90 27.83 -14.88
N TRP A 316 -21.08 28.46 -13.72
CA TRP A 316 -20.39 28.10 -12.48
C TRP A 316 -21.22 27.18 -11.58
N GLU A 317 -22.44 26.83 -11.99
CA GLU A 317 -23.37 25.99 -11.22
C GLU A 317 -23.53 24.59 -11.83
N GLY A 318 -23.10 24.38 -13.08
CA GLY A 318 -23.26 23.15 -13.85
C GLY A 318 -22.12 22.14 -13.80
#